data_3e8f5dbb9bf15049520ec08422fccaad
#
_entry.id   3e8f5dbb9bf15049520ec08422fccaad
#
_cell.length_a   1.000
_cell.length_b   1.000
_cell.length_c   1.000
_cell.angle_alpha   90.00
_cell.angle_beta   90.00
_cell.angle_gamma   90.00
#
_symmetry.space_group_name_H-M   'P 1'
#
loop_
_entity.id
_entity.type
_entity.pdbx_description
1 polymer ?
#
loop_
_entity_poly.entity_id
_entity_poly.type
_entity_poly.pdbx_seq_one_letter_code
_entity_poly.pdbx_strand_id
1 'polypeptide(L)'
;MSGGGTNCENIIRYFSGSDRVHVALVIANKPGIPALEKADRLGVPTRVLPKADLNREDVLLPLMREYSIDFIVLAGFLLVIPDFLIREYDHRMINLHPALLPKFGGMGMYGHHVHEAVKASGEAETGMTVHWVSGKVDGGEIIAQFRTPISPAWASPSSWRPRSRAIRTRLRGATATLSVLGRSR
;
A
#
# COMPACT_ATOMS: atom_id res chain seq x y z
N MET A 1 4.17 -11.03 1.32
CA MET A 1 3.50 -10.90 0.08
C MET A 1 4.41 -10.31 -0.95
N SER A 2 4.33 -10.93 -1.96
CA SER A 2 5.00 -10.78 -3.21
C SER A 2 5.03 -9.33 -3.68
N GLY A 3 6.19 -8.83 -4.05
CA GLY A 3 6.34 -7.62 -4.86
C GLY A 3 5.65 -7.74 -6.24
N GLY A 4 4.63 -8.60 -6.34
CA GLY A 4 3.88 -8.88 -7.56
C GLY A 4 2.93 -7.77 -8.02
N GLY A 5 2.81 -6.68 -7.28
CA GLY A 5 1.98 -5.53 -7.65
C GLY A 5 0.47 -5.81 -7.70
N THR A 6 0.00 -6.89 -7.07
CA THR A 6 -1.43 -7.28 -7.11
C THR A 6 -2.33 -6.24 -6.46
N ASN A 7 -1.91 -5.64 -5.34
CA ASN A 7 -2.70 -4.59 -4.70
C ASN A 7 -2.78 -3.34 -5.59
N CYS A 8 -1.66 -2.94 -6.20
CA CYS A 8 -1.61 -1.83 -7.13
C CYS A 8 -2.57 -2.07 -8.32
N GLU A 9 -2.46 -3.21 -8.98
CA GLU A 9 -3.33 -3.59 -10.09
C GLU A 9 -4.82 -3.57 -9.70
N ASN A 10 -5.15 -4.13 -8.54
CA ASN A 10 -6.54 -4.17 -8.06
C ASN A 10 -7.08 -2.77 -7.77
N ILE A 11 -6.26 -1.86 -7.23
CA ILE A 11 -6.63 -0.46 -7.01
C ILE A 11 -6.92 0.24 -8.34
N ILE A 12 -6.00 0.12 -9.31
CA ILE A 12 -6.15 0.72 -10.64
C ILE A 12 -7.43 0.21 -11.30
N ARG A 13 -7.61 -1.11 -11.39
CA ARG A 13 -8.80 -1.72 -12.02
C ARG A 13 -10.09 -1.32 -11.33
N TYR A 14 -10.07 -1.21 -10.01
CA TYR A 14 -11.26 -0.84 -9.24
C TYR A 14 -11.73 0.59 -9.53
N PHE A 15 -10.78 1.52 -9.70
CA PHE A 15 -11.10 2.92 -9.94
C PHE A 15 -11.11 3.32 -11.42
N SER A 16 -10.80 2.41 -12.36
CA SER A 16 -10.73 2.72 -13.80
C SER A 16 -12.04 3.26 -14.40
N GLY A 17 -13.18 2.95 -13.80
CA GLY A 17 -14.50 3.47 -14.22
C GLY A 17 -15.10 4.51 -13.26
N SER A 18 -14.27 5.06 -12.36
CA SER A 18 -14.75 6.05 -11.38
C SER A 18 -14.62 7.47 -11.93
N ASP A 19 -15.69 8.25 -11.80
CA ASP A 19 -15.71 9.69 -12.06
C ASP A 19 -15.20 10.53 -10.88
N ARG A 20 -14.91 9.89 -9.73
CA ARG A 20 -14.57 10.56 -8.48
C ARG A 20 -13.15 10.27 -8.00
N VAL A 21 -12.60 9.15 -8.39
CA VAL A 21 -11.26 8.71 -7.95
C VAL A 21 -10.45 8.30 -9.16
N HIS A 22 -9.28 8.88 -9.31
CA HIS A 22 -8.35 8.61 -10.40
C HIS A 22 -6.99 8.18 -9.86
N VAL A 23 -6.45 7.08 -10.36
CA VAL A 23 -5.06 6.69 -10.07
C VAL A 23 -4.16 7.38 -11.07
N ALA A 24 -3.53 8.47 -10.67
CA ALA A 24 -2.74 9.33 -11.55
C ALA A 24 -1.28 8.90 -11.68
N LEU A 25 -0.73 8.21 -10.67
CA LEU A 25 0.69 7.87 -10.63
C LEU A 25 0.96 6.62 -9.83
N VAL A 26 1.87 5.78 -10.31
CA VAL A 26 2.47 4.68 -9.55
C VAL A 26 3.97 4.94 -9.38
N ILE A 27 4.42 4.98 -8.13
CA ILE A 27 5.83 5.18 -7.79
C ILE A 27 6.43 3.91 -7.23
N ALA A 28 7.63 3.59 -7.66
CA ALA A 28 8.44 2.50 -7.13
C ALA A 28 9.86 2.96 -6.82
N ASN A 29 10.53 2.30 -5.87
CA ASN A 29 11.90 2.65 -5.49
C ASN A 29 12.98 1.96 -6.33
N LYS A 30 12.58 1.04 -7.22
CA LYS A 30 13.48 0.31 -8.13
C LYS A 30 12.79 0.04 -9.46
N PRO A 31 13.53 -0.02 -10.57
CA PRO A 31 12.99 -0.42 -11.87
C PRO A 31 12.65 -1.92 -11.88
N GLY A 32 11.90 -2.34 -12.92
CA GLY A 32 11.63 -3.76 -13.21
C GLY A 32 10.71 -4.46 -12.21
N ILE A 33 9.98 -3.72 -11.38
CA ILE A 33 9.02 -4.35 -10.46
C ILE A 33 7.69 -4.59 -11.18
N PRO A 34 7.03 -5.74 -10.93
CA PRO A 34 5.77 -6.08 -11.59
C PRO A 34 4.64 -5.05 -11.42
N ALA A 35 4.68 -4.25 -10.38
CA ALA A 35 3.70 -3.17 -10.16
C ALA A 35 3.77 -2.10 -11.25
N LEU A 36 4.98 -1.71 -11.71
CA LEU A 36 5.16 -0.73 -12.78
C LEU A 36 4.63 -1.27 -14.11
N GLU A 37 5.02 -2.49 -14.48
CA GLU A 37 4.56 -3.13 -15.72
C GLU A 37 3.02 -3.26 -15.76
N LYS A 38 2.40 -3.55 -14.61
CA LYS A 38 0.94 -3.64 -14.51
C LYS A 38 0.27 -2.28 -14.63
N ALA A 39 0.85 -1.24 -14.02
CA ALA A 39 0.36 0.12 -14.14
C ALA A 39 0.46 0.61 -15.60
N ASP A 40 1.61 0.41 -16.24
CA ASP A 40 1.84 0.78 -17.64
C ASP A 40 0.83 0.11 -18.59
N ARG A 41 0.59 -1.22 -18.40
CA ARG A 41 -0.43 -1.94 -19.19
C ARG A 41 -1.86 -1.43 -18.97
N LEU A 42 -2.11 -0.80 -17.84
CA LEU A 42 -3.41 -0.20 -17.49
C LEU A 42 -3.47 1.30 -17.80
N GLY A 43 -2.45 1.84 -18.50
CA GLY A 43 -2.40 3.24 -18.92
C GLY A 43 -2.14 4.23 -17.78
N VAL A 44 -1.63 3.78 -16.63
CA VAL A 44 -1.31 4.66 -15.51
C VAL A 44 0.17 5.05 -15.55
N PRO A 45 0.49 6.35 -15.51
CA PRO A 45 1.87 6.84 -15.45
C PRO A 45 2.68 6.21 -14.32
N THR A 46 3.95 5.92 -14.60
CA THR A 46 4.87 5.33 -13.62
C THR A 46 6.11 6.18 -13.42
N ARG A 47 6.68 6.13 -12.22
CA ARG A 47 7.98 6.74 -11.89
C ARG A 47 8.81 5.82 -11.01
N VAL A 48 10.09 5.76 -11.31
CA VAL A 48 11.08 5.11 -10.44
C VAL A 48 11.81 6.20 -9.68
N LEU A 49 11.65 6.20 -8.35
CA LEU A 49 12.36 7.10 -7.45
C LEU A 49 13.22 6.29 -6.49
N PRO A 50 14.55 6.31 -6.61
CA PRO A 50 15.45 5.70 -5.65
C PRO A 50 15.20 6.21 -4.22
N LYS A 51 15.61 5.42 -3.22
CA LYS A 51 15.42 5.80 -1.81
C LYS A 51 15.96 7.20 -1.49
N ALA A 52 17.08 7.60 -2.09
CA ALA A 52 17.66 8.92 -1.90
C ALA A 52 16.69 10.02 -2.32
N ASP A 53 16.06 9.88 -3.49
CA ASP A 53 15.14 10.87 -4.04
C ASP A 53 13.78 10.86 -3.32
N LEU A 54 13.32 9.71 -2.86
CA LEU A 54 12.11 9.61 -2.02
C LEU A 54 12.24 10.35 -0.69
N ASN A 55 13.46 10.54 -0.18
CA ASN A 55 13.74 11.30 1.04
C ASN A 55 14.05 12.78 0.79
N ARG A 56 13.92 13.25 -0.45
CA ARG A 56 14.15 14.65 -0.82
C ARG A 56 12.82 15.35 -1.05
N GLU A 57 12.54 16.33 -0.20
CA GLU A 57 11.34 17.15 -0.28
C GLU A 57 11.27 17.93 -1.60
N ASP A 58 12.40 18.49 -2.03
CA ASP A 58 12.56 19.25 -3.28
C ASP A 58 12.41 18.41 -4.57
N VAL A 59 12.40 17.08 -4.45
CA VAL A 59 12.14 16.14 -5.56
C VAL A 59 10.72 15.59 -5.49
N LEU A 60 10.33 15.09 -4.32
CA LEU A 60 9.07 14.33 -4.21
C LEU A 60 7.83 15.23 -4.22
N LEU A 61 7.83 16.36 -3.50
CA LEU A 61 6.65 17.23 -3.48
C LEU A 61 6.36 17.90 -4.83
N PRO A 62 7.33 18.39 -5.61
CA PRO A 62 7.08 18.87 -6.98
C PRO A 62 6.47 17.79 -7.88
N LEU A 63 6.96 16.55 -7.79
CA LEU A 63 6.38 15.43 -8.55
C LEU A 63 4.92 15.16 -8.15
N MET A 64 4.61 15.18 -6.84
CA MET A 64 3.23 15.00 -6.40
C MET A 64 2.31 16.12 -6.91
N ARG A 65 2.80 17.36 -6.96
CA ARG A 65 2.05 18.51 -7.50
C ARG A 65 1.87 18.41 -9.01
N GLU A 66 2.89 17.98 -9.75
CA GLU A 66 2.82 17.74 -11.21
C GLU A 66 1.67 16.83 -11.58
N TYR A 67 1.46 15.77 -10.79
CA TYR A 67 0.37 14.81 -10.99
C TYR A 67 -0.89 15.15 -10.19
N SER A 68 -0.96 16.31 -9.54
CA SER A 68 -2.09 16.76 -8.71
C SER A 68 -2.53 15.70 -7.69
N ILE A 69 -1.57 15.08 -7.00
CA ILE A 69 -1.86 14.00 -6.05
C ILE A 69 -2.50 14.55 -4.78
N ASP A 70 -3.71 14.11 -4.47
CA ASP A 70 -4.44 14.46 -3.25
C ASP A 70 -4.30 13.41 -2.16
N PHE A 71 -4.07 12.16 -2.54
CA PHE A 71 -4.10 11.03 -1.62
C PHE A 71 -3.05 9.98 -1.98
N ILE A 72 -2.46 9.35 -0.99
CA ILE A 72 -1.42 8.34 -1.17
C ILE A 72 -1.87 6.99 -0.61
N VAL A 73 -1.64 5.92 -1.36
CA VAL A 73 -1.83 4.54 -0.90
C VAL A 73 -0.51 3.79 -0.91
N LEU A 74 -0.05 3.37 0.26
CA LEU A 74 1.10 2.48 0.38
C LEU A 74 0.65 1.03 0.17
N ALA A 75 1.10 0.41 -0.90
CA ALA A 75 0.73 -0.95 -1.29
C ALA A 75 1.95 -1.86 -1.38
N GLY A 76 2.36 -2.42 -0.25
CA GLY A 76 3.61 -3.21 -0.14
C GLY A 76 4.87 -2.33 -0.22
N PHE A 77 4.77 -1.09 0.20
CA PHE A 77 5.90 -0.17 0.32
C PHE A 77 6.60 -0.42 1.66
N LEU A 78 7.93 -0.55 1.66
CA LEU A 78 8.68 -0.99 2.84
C LEU A 78 9.74 0.01 3.32
N LEU A 79 9.88 1.15 2.67
CA LEU A 79 10.73 2.22 3.17
C LEU A 79 9.95 3.02 4.22
N VAL A 80 10.68 3.57 5.18
CA VAL A 80 10.11 4.54 6.11
C VAL A 80 9.73 5.79 5.32
N ILE A 81 8.52 6.27 5.54
CA ILE A 81 8.04 7.50 4.92
C ILE A 81 8.70 8.71 5.61
N PRO A 82 9.25 9.66 4.85
CA PRO A 82 9.85 10.85 5.44
C PRO A 82 8.80 11.76 6.09
N ASP A 83 9.20 12.41 7.19
CA ASP A 83 8.31 13.25 8.00
C ASP A 83 7.66 14.39 7.21
N PHE A 84 8.36 14.97 6.25
CA PHE A 84 7.79 16.04 5.42
C PHE A 84 6.58 15.53 4.62
N LEU A 85 6.63 14.29 4.11
CA LEU A 85 5.52 13.71 3.36
C LEU A 85 4.35 13.36 4.28
N ILE A 86 4.63 12.89 5.50
CA ILE A 86 3.58 12.63 6.51
C ILE A 86 2.86 13.92 6.87
N ARG A 87 3.58 15.04 7.06
CA ARG A 87 2.98 16.34 7.35
C ARG A 87 2.15 16.88 6.19
N GLU A 88 2.69 16.80 4.96
CA GLU A 88 1.98 17.30 3.76
C GLU A 88 0.69 16.51 3.48
N TYR A 89 0.71 15.20 3.73
CA TYR A 89 -0.42 14.30 3.48
C TYR A 89 -1.06 13.79 4.76
N ASP A 90 -1.10 14.59 5.81
CA ASP A 90 -1.77 14.24 7.06
C ASP A 90 -3.22 13.86 6.80
N HIS A 91 -3.66 12.71 7.33
CA HIS A 91 -4.96 12.08 7.05
C HIS A 91 -5.31 11.93 5.55
N ARG A 92 -4.29 11.94 4.68
CA ARG A 92 -4.41 11.70 3.23
C ARG A 92 -3.43 10.62 2.73
N MET A 93 -2.91 9.80 3.66
CA MET A 93 -2.03 8.69 3.33
C MET A 93 -2.40 7.46 4.15
N ILE A 94 -2.66 6.33 3.46
CA ILE A 94 -2.99 5.05 4.09
C ILE A 94 -1.97 3.98 3.72
N ASN A 95 -1.84 2.99 4.63
CA ASN A 95 -1.06 1.78 4.36
C ASN A 95 -1.94 0.54 4.39
N LEU A 96 -1.62 -0.41 3.51
CA LEU A 96 -2.21 -1.74 3.46
C LEU A 96 -1.25 -2.73 4.12
N HIS A 97 -1.46 -3.02 5.40
CA HIS A 97 -0.65 -3.95 6.16
C HIS A 97 -1.22 -5.38 6.08
N PRO A 98 -0.39 -6.41 5.75
CA PRO A 98 -0.88 -7.76 5.47
C PRO A 98 -1.10 -8.63 6.72
N ALA A 99 -1.49 -8.03 7.83
CA ALA A 99 -1.87 -8.71 9.08
C ALA A 99 -2.89 -7.90 9.87
N LEU A 100 -3.35 -8.47 10.99
CA LEU A 100 -4.23 -7.81 11.94
C LEU A 100 -3.40 -7.01 12.96
N LEU A 101 -3.34 -5.69 12.79
CA LEU A 101 -2.71 -4.79 13.75
C LEU A 101 -3.52 -4.71 15.07
N PRO A 102 -2.87 -4.43 16.21
CA PRO A 102 -1.47 -4.12 16.39
C PRO A 102 -0.53 -5.33 16.42
N LYS A 103 -1.04 -6.58 16.43
CA LYS A 103 -0.22 -7.77 16.30
C LYS A 103 0.49 -7.77 14.94
N PHE A 104 1.70 -8.31 14.89
CA PHE A 104 2.47 -8.46 13.64
C PHE A 104 2.71 -7.14 12.86
N GLY A 105 2.76 -6.01 13.56
CA GLY A 105 3.14 -4.70 13.02
C GLY A 105 4.51 -4.23 13.52
N GLY A 106 5.01 -3.13 12.96
CA GLY A 106 6.24 -2.47 13.37
C GLY A 106 7.47 -2.89 12.55
N MET A 107 8.64 -2.47 13.02
CA MET A 107 9.91 -2.69 12.32
C MET A 107 10.18 -4.17 12.08
N GLY A 108 10.53 -4.53 10.83
CA GLY A 108 10.79 -5.92 10.44
C GLY A 108 9.55 -6.73 10.03
N MET A 109 8.33 -6.27 10.34
CA MET A 109 7.07 -6.95 10.00
C MET A 109 6.60 -6.59 8.60
N TYR A 110 7.20 -7.22 7.59
CA TYR A 110 6.86 -7.00 6.19
C TYR A 110 7.02 -8.26 5.34
N GLY A 111 6.30 -8.33 4.23
CA GLY A 111 6.42 -9.41 3.24
C GLY A 111 6.22 -10.79 3.85
N HIS A 112 7.21 -11.68 3.69
CA HIS A 112 7.16 -13.06 4.21
C HIS A 112 7.19 -13.10 5.74
N HIS A 113 7.97 -12.21 6.38
CA HIS A 113 8.14 -12.21 7.83
C HIS A 113 6.81 -12.09 8.59
N VAL A 114 5.89 -11.27 8.09
CA VAL A 114 4.55 -11.14 8.68
C VAL A 114 3.80 -12.48 8.63
N HIS A 115 3.81 -13.13 7.47
CA HIS A 115 3.07 -14.39 7.29
C HIS A 115 3.69 -15.54 8.09
N GLU A 116 5.02 -15.58 8.17
CA GLU A 116 5.74 -16.55 9.00
C GLU A 116 5.46 -16.33 10.48
N ALA A 117 5.46 -15.07 10.94
CA ALA A 117 5.12 -14.72 12.32
C ALA A 117 3.69 -15.11 12.68
N VAL A 118 2.73 -14.81 11.80
CA VAL A 118 1.32 -15.21 11.97
C VAL A 118 1.18 -16.72 12.05
N LYS A 119 1.87 -17.47 11.17
CA LYS A 119 1.85 -18.92 11.18
C LYS A 119 2.47 -19.51 12.45
N ALA A 120 3.61 -18.95 12.86
CA ALA A 120 4.32 -19.41 14.07
C ALA A 120 3.58 -19.10 15.36
N SER A 121 2.71 -18.09 15.38
CA SER A 121 1.95 -17.68 16.57
C SER A 121 0.79 -18.61 16.92
N GLY A 122 0.39 -19.52 16.02
CA GLY A 122 -0.78 -20.39 16.23
C GLY A 122 -2.13 -19.66 16.20
N GLU A 123 -2.17 -18.43 15.68
CA GLU A 123 -3.42 -17.68 15.53
C GLU A 123 -4.40 -18.42 14.60
N ALA A 124 -5.67 -18.40 14.97
CA ALA A 124 -6.73 -19.00 14.16
C ALA A 124 -7.12 -18.13 12.95
N GLU A 125 -6.78 -16.85 12.99
CA GLU A 125 -7.13 -15.87 11.98
C GLU A 125 -5.92 -15.02 11.57
N THR A 126 -5.92 -14.63 10.33
CA THR A 126 -5.06 -13.58 9.78
C THR A 126 -5.91 -12.52 9.09
N GLY A 127 -5.30 -11.58 8.40
CA GLY A 127 -6.07 -10.60 7.67
C GLY A 127 -5.26 -9.50 7.03
N MET A 128 -5.93 -8.39 6.80
CA MET A 128 -5.34 -7.17 6.32
C MET A 128 -5.86 -6.00 7.15
N THR A 129 -4.98 -5.08 7.49
CA THR A 129 -5.32 -3.81 8.12
C THR A 129 -5.10 -2.66 7.16
N VAL A 130 -6.08 -1.78 7.06
CA VAL A 130 -5.94 -0.46 6.44
C VAL A 130 -5.85 0.55 7.56
N HIS A 131 -4.79 1.34 7.59
CA HIS A 131 -4.58 2.34 8.65
C HIS A 131 -4.00 3.63 8.08
N TRP A 132 -4.16 4.74 8.79
CA TRP A 132 -3.49 5.99 8.49
C TRP A 132 -1.98 5.84 8.68
N VAL A 133 -1.19 6.46 7.81
CA VAL A 133 0.25 6.54 8.00
C VAL A 133 0.56 7.62 9.03
N SER A 134 1.45 7.30 9.97
CA SER A 134 1.94 8.20 11.01
C SER A 134 3.47 8.10 11.13
N GLY A 135 4.08 8.93 11.96
CA GLY A 135 5.51 8.86 12.26
C GLY A 135 5.97 7.54 12.92
N LYS A 136 5.04 6.76 13.45
CA LYS A 136 5.30 5.42 13.99
C LYS A 136 4.94 4.36 12.95
N VAL A 137 5.88 3.48 12.62
CA VAL A 137 5.66 2.38 11.67
C VAL A 137 4.49 1.51 12.15
N ASP A 138 3.50 1.32 11.27
CA ASP A 138 2.24 0.59 11.52
C ASP A 138 1.46 1.05 12.77
N GLY A 139 1.76 2.26 13.27
CA GLY A 139 1.19 2.79 14.52
C GLY A 139 0.09 3.82 14.34
N GLY A 140 -0.33 4.09 13.10
CA GLY A 140 -1.45 5.00 12.84
C GLY A 140 -2.82 4.39 13.14
N GLU A 141 -3.84 5.25 13.23
CA GLU A 141 -5.22 4.84 13.51
C GLU A 141 -5.74 3.85 12.48
N ILE A 142 -6.38 2.78 12.97
CA ILE A 142 -6.95 1.73 12.12
C ILE A 142 -8.25 2.21 11.51
N ILE A 143 -8.32 2.18 10.18
CA ILE A 143 -9.52 2.52 9.42
C ILE A 143 -10.42 1.31 9.24
N ALA A 144 -9.83 0.15 8.91
CA ALA A 144 -10.55 -1.08 8.68
C ALA A 144 -9.65 -2.31 8.82
N GLN A 145 -10.25 -3.42 9.23
CA GLN A 145 -9.61 -4.73 9.25
C GLN A 145 -10.47 -5.78 8.55
N PHE A 146 -9.82 -6.66 7.81
CA PHE A 146 -10.45 -7.77 7.09
C PHE A 146 -9.85 -9.07 7.62
N ARG A 147 -10.65 -9.84 8.31
CA ARG A 147 -10.26 -11.10 8.92
C ARG A 147 -10.49 -12.27 7.97
N THR A 148 -9.61 -13.25 8.04
CA THR A 148 -9.70 -14.50 7.28
C THR A 148 -9.21 -15.65 8.15
N PRO A 149 -9.99 -16.72 8.31
CA PRO A 149 -9.53 -17.91 9.02
C PRO A 149 -8.26 -18.49 8.39
N ILE A 150 -7.35 -18.97 9.21
CA ILE A 150 -6.18 -19.72 8.77
C ILE A 150 -6.61 -21.18 8.65
N SER A 151 -6.71 -21.68 7.42
CA SER A 151 -6.99 -23.10 7.21
C SER A 151 -5.73 -23.94 7.44
N PRO A 152 -5.86 -25.21 7.89
CA PRO A 152 -4.72 -26.13 7.98
C PRO A 152 -3.99 -26.33 6.65
N ALA A 153 -4.70 -26.15 5.52
CA ALA A 153 -4.15 -26.20 4.18
C ALA A 153 -3.43 -24.92 3.74
N TRP A 154 -3.30 -23.90 4.61
CA TRP A 154 -2.60 -22.66 4.31
C TRP A 154 -1.08 -22.89 4.28
N ALA A 155 -0.63 -23.57 3.24
CA ALA A 155 0.76 -23.97 3.09
C ALA A 155 1.67 -22.87 2.54
N SER A 156 1.11 -21.76 2.01
CA SER A 156 1.89 -20.70 1.36
C SER A 156 1.21 -19.35 1.40
N PRO A 157 1.96 -18.27 1.69
CA PRO A 157 1.49 -16.89 1.59
C PRO A 157 0.99 -16.50 0.20
N SER A 158 1.40 -17.22 -0.85
CA SER A 158 0.99 -16.97 -2.24
C SER A 158 -0.47 -17.32 -2.51
N SER A 159 -1.13 -18.10 -1.64
CA SER A 159 -2.55 -18.44 -1.76
C SER A 159 -3.49 -17.37 -1.22
N TRP A 160 -2.97 -16.41 -0.43
CA TRP A 160 -3.80 -15.34 0.12
C TRP A 160 -4.06 -14.23 -0.92
N ARG A 161 -5.31 -14.00 -1.22
CA ARG A 161 -5.75 -12.90 -2.09
C ARG A 161 -6.61 -11.94 -1.29
N PRO A 162 -6.10 -10.73 -0.95
CA PRO A 162 -6.90 -9.73 -0.26
C PRO A 162 -8.09 -9.34 -1.14
N ARG A 163 -9.28 -9.48 -0.61
CA ARG A 163 -10.47 -8.95 -1.28
C ARG A 163 -10.38 -7.42 -1.21
N SER A 164 -10.38 -6.75 -2.36
CA SER A 164 -10.24 -5.30 -2.55
C SER A 164 -11.34 -4.43 -1.90
N ARG A 165 -12.22 -5.05 -1.10
CA ARG A 165 -13.37 -4.41 -0.44
C ARG A 165 -12.96 -3.33 0.59
N ALA A 166 -11.74 -3.40 1.12
CA ALA A 166 -11.22 -2.52 2.16
C ALA A 166 -11.08 -1.06 1.74
N ILE A 167 -10.60 -0.86 0.52
CA ILE A 167 -10.33 0.49 0.00
C ILE A 167 -11.65 1.21 -0.32
N ARG A 168 -12.72 0.44 -0.55
CA ARG A 168 -14.04 0.96 -0.91
C ARG A 168 -14.65 1.89 0.13
N THR A 169 -14.41 1.63 1.40
CA THR A 169 -15.23 2.23 2.47
C THR A 169 -14.87 3.68 2.74
N ARG A 170 -13.60 4.06 2.61
CA ARG A 170 -13.15 5.41 3.00
C ARG A 170 -13.16 6.41 1.85
N LEU A 171 -13.02 5.96 0.60
CA LEU A 171 -13.08 6.84 -0.57
C LEU A 171 -14.50 7.08 -1.08
N ARG A 172 -15.51 6.49 -0.44
CA ARG A 172 -16.91 6.82 -0.71
C ARG A 172 -17.18 8.25 -0.26
N GLY A 173 -17.46 9.11 -1.22
CA GLY A 173 -17.82 10.49 -0.94
C GLY A 173 -16.72 11.52 -1.25
N ALA A 174 -15.46 11.13 -1.47
CA ALA A 174 -14.38 12.02 -1.86
C ALA A 174 -14.05 11.91 -3.35
N THR A 175 -13.74 13.03 -3.98
CA THR A 175 -12.99 13.05 -5.25
C THR A 175 -11.52 13.04 -4.88
N ALA A 176 -10.72 12.13 -5.42
CA ALA A 176 -9.32 12.04 -5.07
C ALA A 176 -8.45 11.60 -6.26
N THR A 177 -7.31 12.23 -6.39
CA THR A 177 -6.23 11.85 -7.29
C THR A 177 -5.20 11.04 -6.50
N LEU A 178 -5.01 9.77 -6.85
CA LEU A 178 -4.23 8.82 -6.07
C LEU A 178 -2.82 8.64 -6.63
N SER A 179 -1.84 8.57 -5.73
CA SER A 179 -0.58 7.92 -5.98
C SER A 179 -0.52 6.57 -5.27
N VAL A 180 -0.04 5.54 -5.95
CA VAL A 180 0.21 4.24 -5.36
C VAL A 180 1.71 4.01 -5.27
N LEU A 181 2.21 3.91 -4.05
CA LEU A 181 3.61 3.57 -3.80
C LEU A 181 3.76 2.05 -3.69
N GLY A 182 4.61 1.48 -4.52
CA GLY A 182 4.87 0.05 -4.56
C GLY A 182 6.35 -0.28 -4.38
N ARG A 183 6.68 -1.54 -4.12
CA ARG A 183 8.04 -2.03 -3.91
C ARG A 183 8.44 -3.14 -4.88
N SER A 184 9.78 -3.18 -5.16
CA SER A 184 10.50 -4.40 -5.58
C SER A 184 11.02 -5.18 -4.36
N ARG A 185 11.28 -6.45 -4.55
CA ARG A 185 12.16 -7.25 -3.68
C ARG A 185 13.59 -6.73 -3.69
#